data_49e80510fa6555db442ce87da36f3f86
#
_entry.id   49e80510fa6555db442ce87da36f3f86
#
_cell.length_a   1.000
_cell.length_b   1.000
_cell.length_c   1.000
_cell.angle_alpha   90.00
_cell.angle_beta   90.00
_cell.angle_gamma   90.00
#
_symmetry.space_group_name_H-M   'P 1'
#
loop_
_entity.id
_entity.type
_entity.pdbx_description
1 polymer ?
#
loop_
_entity_poly.entity_id
_entity_poly.type
_entity_poly.pdbx_seq_one_letter_code
_entity_poly.pdbx_strand_id
1 'polypeptide(L)'
;VFRDAEQACLATSRLKAAPVAAVELMDGRSLRSVAGKPGLPDFIKALDLAACALLIEVHGQSEEELVARCEQVMDMAAGFAQVASVPFTTDSAGLWAIRKGLFPAVGAVRTTGTTVIIEDVAFPIERLAEGVAGLQQLFDRFEYGEAIIFGHALEGNLHFVFTQGFDDPAQVARYGAFMDAVAELVAVRFGGSLKAEHGTGRNMAPYVELEWGPEGMALMRRIKALLDPGGLLNPGVIIND
;
A
#
# COMPACT_ATOMS: atom_id res chain seq x y z
N VAL A 1 0.86 -6.34 -16.14
CA VAL A 1 -0.27 -5.45 -15.84
C VAL A 1 -1.56 -6.24 -15.97
N PHE A 2 -2.40 -6.17 -14.98
CA PHE A 2 -3.67 -6.88 -14.89
C PHE A 2 -4.82 -5.94 -15.20
N ARG A 3 -5.96 -6.52 -15.60
CA ARG A 3 -7.17 -5.78 -15.95
C ARG A 3 -7.68 -4.91 -14.80
N ASP A 4 -7.55 -5.40 -13.57
CA ASP A 4 -8.01 -4.74 -12.35
C ASP A 4 -7.18 -5.17 -11.13
N ALA A 5 -7.40 -4.49 -10.01
CA ALA A 5 -6.72 -4.76 -8.76
C ALA A 5 -7.05 -6.16 -8.20
N GLU A 6 -8.26 -6.67 -8.42
CA GLU A 6 -8.65 -8.02 -7.99
C GLU A 6 -7.74 -9.08 -8.64
N GLN A 7 -7.58 -9.02 -9.96
CA GLN A 7 -6.72 -9.96 -10.70
C GLN A 7 -5.26 -9.85 -10.29
N ALA A 8 -4.75 -8.64 -10.04
CA ALA A 8 -3.39 -8.44 -9.54
C ALA A 8 -3.20 -9.05 -8.13
N CYS A 9 -4.14 -8.84 -7.22
CA CYS A 9 -4.07 -9.38 -5.87
C CYS A 9 -4.18 -10.91 -5.84
N LEU A 10 -5.08 -11.49 -6.65
CA LEU A 10 -5.19 -12.95 -6.80
C LEU A 10 -3.90 -13.56 -7.38
N ALA A 11 -3.30 -12.90 -8.38
CA ALA A 11 -2.00 -13.28 -8.91
C ALA A 11 -0.91 -13.21 -7.82
N THR A 12 -0.90 -12.16 -7.00
CA THR A 12 0.05 -12.01 -5.87
C THR A 12 -0.08 -13.16 -4.88
N SER A 13 -1.29 -13.53 -4.48
CA SER A 13 -1.52 -14.67 -3.58
C SER A 13 -0.97 -15.98 -4.18
N ARG A 14 -1.10 -16.16 -5.47
CA ARG A 14 -0.50 -17.31 -6.18
C ARG A 14 1.01 -17.25 -6.22
N LEU A 15 1.58 -16.07 -6.47
CA LEU A 15 3.02 -15.83 -6.57
C LEU A 15 3.75 -15.98 -5.23
N LYS A 16 3.06 -15.98 -4.09
CA LYS A 16 3.68 -16.27 -2.79
C LYS A 16 4.38 -17.64 -2.76
N ALA A 17 3.93 -18.58 -3.55
CA ALA A 17 4.57 -19.90 -3.71
C ALA A 17 5.64 -19.96 -4.82
N ALA A 18 5.88 -18.85 -5.51
CA ALA A 18 6.85 -18.74 -6.60
C ALA A 18 8.23 -18.30 -6.07
N PRO A 19 9.31 -18.52 -6.84
CA PRO A 19 10.66 -18.09 -6.47
C PRO A 19 10.87 -16.58 -6.74
N VAL A 20 10.02 -15.73 -6.17
CA VAL A 20 10.09 -14.28 -6.28
C VAL A 20 10.81 -13.68 -5.07
N ALA A 21 11.56 -12.60 -5.29
CA ALA A 21 12.21 -11.83 -4.24
C ALA A 21 11.36 -10.65 -3.76
N ALA A 22 10.58 -10.03 -4.67
CA ALA A 22 9.64 -8.98 -4.35
C ALA A 22 8.47 -8.98 -5.35
N VAL A 23 7.30 -8.57 -4.88
CA VAL A 23 6.14 -8.23 -5.71
C VAL A 23 5.54 -6.93 -5.22
N GLU A 24 5.67 -5.88 -6.03
CA GLU A 24 5.17 -4.55 -5.72
C GLU A 24 3.89 -4.28 -6.51
N LEU A 25 2.82 -3.95 -5.82
CA LEU A 25 1.55 -3.57 -6.42
C LEU A 25 1.51 -2.07 -6.68
N MET A 26 0.95 -1.68 -7.82
CA MET A 26 0.67 -0.29 -8.20
C MET A 26 -0.69 -0.24 -8.89
N ASP A 27 -1.66 0.44 -8.29
CA ASP A 27 -2.98 0.61 -8.89
C ASP A 27 -2.95 1.56 -10.11
N GLY A 28 -4.04 1.64 -10.86
CA GLY A 28 -4.12 2.46 -12.07
C GLY A 28 -3.94 3.95 -11.81
N ARG A 29 -4.37 4.45 -10.65
CA ARG A 29 -4.15 5.85 -10.25
C ARG A 29 -2.68 6.11 -9.95
N SER A 30 -1.99 5.16 -9.30
CA SER A 30 -0.54 5.17 -9.10
C SER A 30 0.21 5.26 -10.43
N LEU A 31 -0.12 4.38 -11.38
CA LEU A 31 0.48 4.37 -12.72
C LEU A 31 0.22 5.69 -13.46
N ARG A 32 -1.00 6.23 -13.37
CA ARG A 32 -1.37 7.50 -13.98
C ARG A 32 -0.59 8.68 -13.40
N SER A 33 -0.32 8.69 -12.09
CA SER A 33 0.42 9.76 -11.40
C SER A 33 1.85 9.93 -11.92
N VAL A 34 2.42 8.87 -12.50
CA VAL A 34 3.78 8.86 -13.04
C VAL A 34 3.84 8.74 -14.56
N ALA A 35 2.71 8.68 -15.26
CA ALA A 35 2.63 8.40 -16.71
C ALA A 35 3.40 9.39 -17.62
N GLY A 36 3.77 10.57 -17.11
CA GLY A 36 4.58 11.56 -17.83
C GLY A 36 6.09 11.44 -17.60
N LYS A 37 6.55 10.53 -16.73
CA LYS A 37 7.96 10.41 -16.40
C LYS A 37 8.73 9.60 -17.46
N PRO A 38 10.01 9.97 -17.76
CA PRO A 38 10.84 9.20 -18.68
C PRO A 38 11.11 7.78 -18.13
N GLY A 39 11.27 6.82 -19.03
CA GLY A 39 11.58 5.42 -18.68
C GLY A 39 10.36 4.52 -18.48
N LEU A 40 9.13 5.06 -18.54
CA LEU A 40 7.90 4.28 -18.53
C LEU A 40 7.57 3.75 -19.93
N PRO A 41 7.09 2.49 -20.03
CA PRO A 41 6.51 1.99 -21.28
C PRO A 41 5.33 2.86 -21.74
N ASP A 42 5.29 3.18 -23.04
CA ASP A 42 4.27 4.09 -23.60
C ASP A 42 2.83 3.62 -23.39
N PHE A 43 2.60 2.31 -23.33
CA PHE A 43 1.26 1.75 -23.12
C PHE A 43 0.64 2.14 -21.78
N ILE A 44 1.44 2.49 -20.76
CA ILE A 44 0.94 2.90 -19.44
C ILE A 44 0.01 4.12 -19.53
N LYS A 45 0.27 5.02 -20.47
CA LYS A 45 -0.60 6.21 -20.70
C LYS A 45 -1.99 5.86 -21.18
N ALA A 46 -2.14 4.69 -21.82
CA ALA A 46 -3.40 4.22 -22.39
C ALA A 46 -4.15 3.23 -21.48
N LEU A 47 -3.59 2.88 -20.32
CA LEU A 47 -4.24 1.96 -19.39
C LEU A 47 -5.52 2.55 -18.79
N ASP A 48 -6.52 1.70 -18.58
CA ASP A 48 -7.68 2.02 -17.78
C ASP A 48 -7.28 2.31 -16.32
N LEU A 49 -8.03 3.17 -15.64
CA LEU A 49 -7.82 3.45 -14.21
C LEU A 49 -8.09 2.23 -13.31
N ALA A 50 -8.85 1.26 -13.78
CA ALA A 50 -9.04 -0.01 -13.08
C ALA A 50 -7.81 -0.91 -13.14
N ALA A 51 -6.93 -0.73 -14.16
CA ALA A 51 -5.75 -1.56 -14.33
C ALA A 51 -4.83 -1.51 -13.10
N CYS A 52 -4.13 -2.62 -12.84
CA CYS A 52 -3.19 -2.73 -11.74
C CYS A 52 -1.91 -3.44 -12.21
N ALA A 53 -0.75 -2.89 -11.88
CA ALA A 53 0.52 -3.49 -12.22
C ALA A 53 1.15 -4.20 -11.01
N LEU A 54 1.85 -5.30 -11.29
CA LEU A 54 2.81 -5.91 -10.38
C LEU A 54 4.22 -5.70 -10.97
N LEU A 55 5.11 -5.12 -10.18
CA LEU A 55 6.56 -5.17 -10.42
C LEU A 55 7.11 -6.36 -9.66
N ILE A 56 7.62 -7.34 -10.40
CA ILE A 56 8.06 -8.63 -9.86
C ILE A 56 9.57 -8.72 -10.00
N GLU A 57 10.26 -8.96 -8.89
CA GLU A 57 11.71 -9.17 -8.85
C GLU A 57 12.00 -10.65 -8.59
N VAL A 58 12.93 -11.19 -9.39
CA VAL A 58 13.38 -12.59 -9.31
C VAL A 58 14.90 -12.61 -9.18
N HIS A 59 15.43 -13.42 -8.27
CA HIS A 59 16.86 -13.64 -8.11
C HIS A 59 17.25 -15.07 -8.52
N GLY A 60 18.45 -15.26 -9.02
CA GLY A 60 19.04 -16.57 -9.39
C GLY A 60 20.54 -16.59 -9.13
N GLN A 61 21.12 -17.78 -8.96
CA GLN A 61 22.55 -17.98 -8.76
C GLN A 61 23.29 -18.16 -10.11
N SER A 62 22.55 -18.50 -11.19
CA SER A 62 23.04 -18.59 -12.56
C SER A 62 22.00 -18.02 -13.53
N GLU A 63 22.42 -17.79 -14.77
CA GLU A 63 21.52 -17.30 -15.83
C GLU A 63 20.43 -18.34 -16.15
N GLU A 64 20.78 -19.63 -16.20
CA GLU A 64 19.83 -20.71 -16.44
C GLU A 64 18.77 -20.78 -15.33
N GLU A 65 19.19 -20.67 -14.08
CA GLU A 65 18.27 -20.65 -12.93
C GLU A 65 17.36 -19.42 -12.97
N LEU A 66 17.91 -18.25 -13.32
CA LEU A 66 17.13 -17.01 -13.42
C LEU A 66 16.06 -17.13 -14.51
N VAL A 67 16.41 -17.63 -15.70
CA VAL A 67 15.46 -17.85 -16.80
C VAL A 67 14.35 -18.80 -16.35
N ALA A 68 14.71 -19.96 -15.79
CA ALA A 68 13.72 -20.96 -15.34
C ALA A 68 12.75 -20.39 -14.29
N ARG A 69 13.25 -19.59 -13.35
CA ARG A 69 12.42 -18.93 -12.34
C ARG A 69 11.49 -17.87 -12.95
N CYS A 70 11.99 -17.08 -13.91
CA CYS A 70 11.17 -16.11 -14.62
C CYS A 70 10.04 -16.79 -15.41
N GLU A 71 10.33 -17.91 -16.10
CA GLU A 71 9.32 -18.71 -16.81
C GLU A 71 8.26 -19.24 -15.84
N GLN A 72 8.68 -19.81 -14.72
CA GLN A 72 7.75 -20.27 -13.67
C GLN A 72 6.83 -19.16 -13.16
N VAL A 73 7.37 -17.97 -12.92
CA VAL A 73 6.59 -16.80 -12.48
C VAL A 73 5.58 -16.37 -13.55
N MET A 74 6.01 -16.34 -14.82
CA MET A 74 5.13 -16.02 -15.94
C MET A 74 3.99 -17.03 -16.09
N ASP A 75 4.27 -18.31 -16.00
CA ASP A 75 3.27 -19.38 -16.06
C ASP A 75 2.25 -19.28 -14.92
N MET A 76 2.72 -18.99 -13.70
CA MET A 76 1.85 -18.82 -12.55
C MET A 76 0.95 -17.59 -12.68
N ALA A 77 1.43 -16.51 -13.32
CA ALA A 77 0.68 -15.30 -13.57
C ALA A 77 -0.26 -15.39 -14.78
N ALA A 78 -0.01 -16.28 -15.73
CA ALA A 78 -0.77 -16.39 -16.98
C ALA A 78 -2.25 -16.78 -16.79
N GLY A 79 -2.60 -17.38 -15.64
CA GLY A 79 -3.99 -17.74 -15.31
C GLY A 79 -4.90 -16.57 -14.97
N PHE A 80 -4.35 -15.35 -14.85
CA PHE A 80 -5.09 -14.14 -14.46
C PHE A 80 -5.24 -13.18 -15.64
N ALA A 81 -6.29 -12.34 -15.61
CA ALA A 81 -6.61 -11.44 -16.72
C ALA A 81 -5.58 -10.32 -16.86
N GLN A 82 -4.57 -10.53 -17.71
CA GLN A 82 -3.55 -9.54 -18.05
C GLN A 82 -3.98 -8.71 -19.25
N VAL A 83 -3.60 -7.43 -19.26
CA VAL A 83 -3.83 -6.48 -20.37
C VAL A 83 -2.53 -6.05 -21.05
N ALA A 84 -1.40 -6.16 -20.36
CA ALA A 84 -0.06 -5.91 -20.89
C ALA A 84 0.99 -6.63 -20.03
N SER A 85 2.16 -6.86 -20.61
CA SER A 85 3.34 -7.34 -19.88
C SER A 85 4.60 -6.65 -20.39
N VAL A 86 5.60 -6.54 -19.52
CA VAL A 86 6.95 -6.10 -19.87
C VAL A 86 7.86 -7.32 -19.65
N PRO A 87 8.73 -7.66 -20.60
CA PRO A 87 9.68 -8.74 -20.42
C PRO A 87 10.56 -8.53 -19.17
N PHE A 88 10.99 -9.60 -18.54
CA PHE A 88 12.00 -9.51 -17.51
C PHE A 88 13.30 -8.88 -18.07
N THR A 89 13.93 -8.04 -17.28
CA THR A 89 15.16 -7.35 -17.64
C THR A 89 16.14 -7.35 -16.48
N THR A 90 17.42 -7.40 -16.77
CA THR A 90 18.47 -7.18 -15.77
C THR A 90 18.69 -5.70 -15.45
N ASP A 91 18.21 -4.80 -16.29
CA ASP A 91 18.17 -3.35 -16.00
C ASP A 91 16.88 -3.01 -15.25
N SER A 92 16.86 -3.32 -13.96
CA SER A 92 15.70 -3.08 -13.08
C SER A 92 15.62 -1.65 -12.55
N ALA A 93 16.69 -0.85 -12.66
CA ALA A 93 16.77 0.47 -12.03
C ALA A 93 15.66 1.42 -12.51
N GLY A 94 15.33 1.40 -13.82
CA GLY A 94 14.23 2.18 -14.37
C GLY A 94 12.87 1.82 -13.80
N LEU A 95 12.57 0.53 -13.66
CA LEU A 95 11.30 0.05 -13.11
C LEU A 95 11.18 0.39 -11.61
N TRP A 96 12.25 0.20 -10.83
CA TRP A 96 12.28 0.60 -9.42
C TRP A 96 12.17 2.12 -9.24
N ALA A 97 12.74 2.93 -10.15
CA ALA A 97 12.60 4.38 -10.11
C ALA A 97 11.14 4.83 -10.26
N ILE A 98 10.34 4.10 -11.05
CA ILE A 98 8.90 4.32 -11.17
C ILE A 98 8.23 4.10 -9.82
N ARG A 99 8.43 2.92 -9.21
CA ARG A 99 7.84 2.57 -7.91
C ARG A 99 8.21 3.57 -6.81
N LYS A 100 9.49 3.94 -6.73
CA LYS A 100 9.99 4.94 -5.76
C LYS A 100 9.49 6.36 -6.04
N GLY A 101 9.07 6.65 -7.26
CA GLY A 101 8.56 7.95 -7.68
C GLY A 101 7.09 8.22 -7.36
N LEU A 102 6.33 7.23 -6.87
CA LEU A 102 4.88 7.35 -6.65
C LEU A 102 4.53 8.36 -5.55
N PHE A 103 5.13 8.21 -4.37
CA PHE A 103 4.88 9.13 -3.26
C PHE A 103 5.23 10.59 -3.59
N PRO A 104 6.43 10.91 -4.12
CA PRO A 104 6.74 12.28 -4.54
C PRO A 104 5.80 12.83 -5.62
N ALA A 105 5.25 11.97 -6.49
CA ALA A 105 4.36 12.41 -7.57
C ALA A 105 3.07 13.04 -7.03
N VAL A 106 2.45 12.46 -5.99
CA VAL A 106 1.26 13.02 -5.33
C VAL A 106 1.57 14.39 -4.72
N GLY A 107 2.71 14.51 -4.04
CA GLY A 107 3.14 15.77 -3.44
C GLY A 107 3.35 16.89 -4.46
N ALA A 108 3.83 16.55 -5.65
CA ALA A 108 4.14 17.52 -6.70
C ALA A 108 2.90 18.20 -7.31
N VAL A 109 1.75 17.52 -7.31
CA VAL A 109 0.51 18.02 -7.95
C VAL A 109 -0.56 18.46 -6.94
N ARG A 110 -0.27 18.43 -5.63
CA ARG A 110 -1.24 18.76 -4.61
C ARG A 110 -1.68 20.22 -4.68
N THR A 111 -2.91 20.48 -4.29
CA THR A 111 -3.43 21.84 -4.14
C THR A 111 -2.70 22.56 -3.00
N THR A 112 -2.37 23.84 -3.19
CA THR A 112 -1.78 24.69 -2.13
C THR A 112 -2.71 24.72 -0.92
N GLY A 113 -2.17 24.60 0.28
CA GLY A 113 -2.94 24.53 1.53
C GLY A 113 -3.32 23.12 1.96
N THR A 114 -3.06 22.11 1.12
CA THR A 114 -3.25 20.71 1.52
C THR A 114 -1.93 20.07 1.94
N THR A 115 -2.02 19.02 2.75
CA THR A 115 -0.90 18.14 3.10
C THR A 115 -1.05 16.78 2.42
N VAL A 116 0.05 16.09 2.20
CA VAL A 116 0.07 14.71 1.72
C VAL A 116 -0.04 13.80 2.93
N ILE A 117 -1.02 12.93 2.92
CA ILE A 117 -1.17 11.85 3.89
C ILE A 117 -0.69 10.56 3.24
N ILE A 118 0.18 9.86 3.92
CA ILE A 118 0.57 8.49 3.59
C ILE A 118 0.23 7.59 4.77
N GLU A 119 -0.52 6.56 4.49
CA GLU A 119 -0.86 5.51 5.44
C GLU A 119 -0.34 4.17 4.96
N ASP A 120 -0.21 3.25 5.89
CA ASP A 120 0.48 2.00 5.74
C ASP A 120 -0.29 0.92 6.49
N VAL A 121 -0.93 0.03 5.74
CA VAL A 121 -1.77 -1.04 6.29
C VAL A 121 -1.34 -2.40 5.75
N ALA A 122 -1.66 -3.47 6.46
CA ALA A 122 -1.47 -4.82 5.95
C ALA A 122 -2.76 -5.63 6.06
N PHE A 123 -3.02 -6.43 5.03
CA PHE A 123 -4.11 -7.40 4.97
C PHE A 123 -3.57 -8.83 4.92
N PRO A 124 -4.28 -9.83 5.45
CA PRO A 124 -3.98 -11.21 5.12
C PRO A 124 -3.95 -11.39 3.59
N ILE A 125 -2.89 -12.03 3.08
CA ILE A 125 -2.65 -12.07 1.62
C ILE A 125 -3.79 -12.76 0.86
N GLU A 126 -4.44 -13.72 1.49
CA GLU A 126 -5.58 -14.45 0.93
C GLU A 126 -6.82 -13.55 0.76
N ARG A 127 -6.84 -12.42 1.47
CA ARG A 127 -7.92 -11.43 1.45
C ARG A 127 -7.49 -10.08 0.87
N LEU A 128 -6.29 -10.01 0.28
CA LEU A 128 -5.72 -8.77 -0.24
C LEU A 128 -6.64 -8.10 -1.27
N ALA A 129 -7.25 -8.88 -2.17
CA ALA A 129 -8.18 -8.37 -3.17
C ALA A 129 -9.40 -7.67 -2.54
N GLU A 130 -9.99 -8.29 -1.51
CA GLU A 130 -11.11 -7.69 -0.77
C GLU A 130 -10.68 -6.44 -0.01
N GLY A 131 -9.46 -6.45 0.57
CA GLY A 131 -8.88 -5.31 1.28
C GLY A 131 -8.68 -4.10 0.36
N VAL A 132 -8.09 -4.31 -0.83
CA VAL A 132 -7.93 -3.25 -1.85
C VAL A 132 -9.28 -2.71 -2.30
N ALA A 133 -10.24 -3.58 -2.60
CA ALA A 133 -11.58 -3.15 -2.99
C ALA A 133 -12.28 -2.35 -1.88
N GLY A 134 -12.10 -2.75 -0.62
CA GLY A 134 -12.62 -2.01 0.53
C GLY A 134 -12.00 -0.61 0.67
N LEU A 135 -10.68 -0.48 0.50
CA LEU A 135 -10.02 0.83 0.52
C LEU A 135 -10.52 1.73 -0.62
N GLN A 136 -10.64 1.19 -1.84
CA GLN A 136 -11.16 1.95 -2.99
C GLN A 136 -12.59 2.45 -2.75
N GLN A 137 -13.47 1.62 -2.17
CA GLN A 137 -14.82 2.03 -1.77
C GLN A 137 -14.80 3.13 -0.72
N LEU A 138 -13.87 3.11 0.23
CA LEU A 138 -13.71 4.19 1.21
C LEU A 138 -13.23 5.48 0.55
N PHE A 139 -12.28 5.42 -0.39
CA PHE A 139 -11.86 6.61 -1.14
C PHE A 139 -13.02 7.24 -1.91
N ASP A 140 -13.83 6.43 -2.57
CA ASP A 140 -15.00 6.93 -3.30
C ASP A 140 -16.04 7.54 -2.36
N ARG A 141 -16.34 6.86 -1.23
CA ARG A 141 -17.30 7.31 -0.22
C ARG A 141 -16.90 8.63 0.43
N PHE A 142 -15.60 8.82 0.67
CA PHE A 142 -15.07 10.02 1.34
C PHE A 142 -14.47 11.04 0.37
N GLU A 143 -14.73 10.89 -0.94
CA GLU A 143 -14.32 11.83 -1.99
C GLU A 143 -12.79 12.03 -2.08
N TYR A 144 -12.02 10.96 -1.89
CA TYR A 144 -10.57 10.92 -2.14
C TYR A 144 -10.26 10.26 -3.50
N GLY A 145 -10.91 10.74 -4.57
CA GLY A 145 -10.84 10.13 -5.90
C GLY A 145 -9.43 10.11 -6.53
N GLU A 146 -8.50 10.94 -6.04
CA GLU A 146 -7.09 10.96 -6.45
C GLU A 146 -6.17 10.06 -5.62
N ALA A 147 -6.71 9.41 -4.57
CA ALA A 147 -5.91 8.51 -3.74
C ALA A 147 -5.29 7.38 -4.56
N ILE A 148 -4.03 7.08 -4.30
CA ILE A 148 -3.28 6.00 -4.94
C ILE A 148 -3.01 4.87 -3.96
N ILE A 149 -2.94 3.64 -4.46
CA ILE A 149 -2.55 2.45 -3.68
C ILE A 149 -1.33 1.81 -4.34
N PHE A 150 -0.31 1.53 -3.53
CA PHE A 150 0.85 0.76 -3.94
C PHE A 150 1.48 0.08 -2.71
N GLY A 151 2.31 -0.95 -2.90
CA GLY A 151 2.96 -1.56 -1.74
C GLY A 151 3.55 -2.94 -1.98
N HIS A 152 4.06 -3.51 -0.89
CA HIS A 152 4.72 -4.81 -0.82
C HIS A 152 3.68 -5.94 -0.80
N ALA A 153 3.18 -6.29 -1.97
CA ALA A 153 1.99 -7.12 -2.10
C ALA A 153 2.17 -8.54 -1.54
N LEU A 154 3.38 -9.12 -1.58
CA LEU A 154 3.65 -10.45 -0.99
C LEU A 154 3.39 -10.53 0.51
N GLU A 155 3.58 -9.41 1.20
CA GLU A 155 3.36 -9.30 2.65
C GLU A 155 1.95 -8.75 2.97
N GLY A 156 1.13 -8.51 1.94
CA GLY A 156 -0.17 -7.86 2.09
C GLY A 156 -0.07 -6.40 2.53
N ASN A 157 1.15 -5.83 2.57
CA ASN A 157 1.41 -4.47 2.98
C ASN A 157 1.12 -3.50 1.83
N LEU A 158 0.26 -2.53 2.10
CA LEU A 158 -0.16 -1.52 1.15
C LEU A 158 -0.03 -0.13 1.75
N HIS A 159 0.58 0.76 0.99
CA HIS A 159 0.54 2.19 1.25
C HIS A 159 -0.59 2.80 0.44
N PHE A 160 -1.29 3.76 1.03
CA PHE A 160 -2.17 4.63 0.26
C PHE A 160 -1.84 6.09 0.54
N VAL A 161 -1.91 6.90 -0.52
CA VAL A 161 -1.50 8.30 -0.47
C VAL A 161 -2.60 9.16 -1.06
N PHE A 162 -2.96 10.22 -0.35
CA PHE A 162 -3.96 11.20 -0.76
C PHE A 162 -3.62 12.58 -0.22
N THR A 163 -4.39 13.59 -0.61
CA THR A 163 -4.22 14.96 -0.12
C THR A 163 -5.37 15.38 0.78
N GLN A 164 -5.07 16.14 1.84
CA GLN A 164 -6.05 16.60 2.83
C GLN A 164 -5.79 18.03 3.25
N GLY A 165 -6.85 18.86 3.23
CA GLY A 165 -6.85 20.16 3.87
C GLY A 165 -7.32 20.08 5.32
N PHE A 166 -6.78 20.96 6.19
CA PHE A 166 -7.15 20.99 7.60
C PHE A 166 -7.63 22.40 8.07
N ASP A 167 -7.83 23.31 7.12
CA ASP A 167 -8.26 24.68 7.42
C ASP A 167 -9.79 24.79 7.64
N ASP A 168 -10.54 23.78 7.20
CA ASP A 168 -12.01 23.72 7.31
C ASP A 168 -12.41 22.60 8.28
N PRO A 169 -13.20 22.90 9.34
CA PRO A 169 -13.71 21.88 10.26
C PRO A 169 -14.46 20.73 9.60
N ALA A 170 -15.15 20.94 8.49
CA ALA A 170 -15.83 19.88 7.76
C ALA A 170 -14.83 18.90 7.12
N GLN A 171 -13.71 19.40 6.60
CA GLN A 171 -12.64 18.58 6.07
C GLN A 171 -11.93 17.78 7.17
N VAL A 172 -11.74 18.37 8.36
CA VAL A 172 -11.19 17.67 9.53
C VAL A 172 -12.13 16.54 9.96
N ALA A 173 -13.43 16.80 10.04
CA ALA A 173 -14.42 15.80 10.40
C ALA A 173 -14.50 14.67 9.36
N ARG A 174 -14.43 14.99 8.06
CA ARG A 174 -14.36 14.00 6.96
C ARG A 174 -13.14 13.10 7.10
N TYR A 175 -11.97 13.70 7.33
CA TYR A 175 -10.73 12.96 7.53
C TYR A 175 -10.81 12.02 8.73
N GLY A 176 -11.31 12.49 9.88
CA GLY A 176 -11.51 11.67 11.07
C GLY A 176 -12.42 10.46 10.77
N ALA A 177 -13.59 10.70 10.16
CA ALA A 177 -14.53 9.64 9.79
C ALA A 177 -13.96 8.65 8.76
N PHE A 178 -13.12 9.12 7.84
CA PHE A 178 -12.39 8.26 6.91
C PHE A 178 -11.39 7.35 7.66
N MET A 179 -10.59 7.91 8.57
CA MET A 179 -9.62 7.12 9.34
C MET A 179 -10.29 6.11 10.27
N ASP A 180 -11.43 6.46 10.88
CA ASP A 180 -12.25 5.52 11.66
C ASP A 180 -12.73 4.35 10.78
N ALA A 181 -13.20 4.64 9.57
CA ALA A 181 -13.65 3.61 8.62
C ALA A 181 -12.50 2.73 8.12
N VAL A 182 -11.30 3.30 7.92
CA VAL A 182 -10.09 2.52 7.59
C VAL A 182 -9.71 1.60 8.74
N ALA A 183 -9.70 2.11 9.98
CA ALA A 183 -9.37 1.31 11.16
C ALA A 183 -10.35 0.14 11.34
N GLU A 184 -11.65 0.37 11.18
CA GLU A 184 -12.68 -0.67 11.22
C GLU A 184 -12.48 -1.71 10.09
N LEU A 185 -12.22 -1.23 8.86
CA LEU A 185 -11.98 -2.12 7.72
C LEU A 185 -10.78 -3.03 7.98
N VAL A 186 -9.64 -2.44 8.32
CA VAL A 186 -8.36 -3.16 8.41
C VAL A 186 -8.31 -4.03 9.65
N ALA A 187 -8.48 -3.46 10.85
CA ALA A 187 -8.29 -4.18 12.09
C ALA A 187 -9.47 -5.10 12.45
N VAL A 188 -10.71 -4.63 12.30
CA VAL A 188 -11.87 -5.39 12.76
C VAL A 188 -12.36 -6.39 11.69
N ARG A 189 -12.60 -5.90 10.47
CA ARG A 189 -13.16 -6.75 9.41
C ARG A 189 -12.16 -7.76 8.85
N PHE A 190 -10.88 -7.36 8.72
CA PHE A 190 -9.85 -8.19 8.10
C PHE A 190 -8.84 -8.78 9.09
N GLY A 191 -8.77 -8.29 10.33
CA GLY A 191 -7.74 -8.70 11.29
C GLY A 191 -6.34 -8.35 10.81
N GLY A 192 -6.24 -7.26 10.06
CA GLY A 192 -4.99 -6.74 9.50
C GLY A 192 -4.27 -5.79 10.45
N SER A 193 -3.18 -5.18 9.99
CA SER A 193 -2.41 -4.20 10.75
C SER A 193 -2.63 -2.78 10.21
N LEU A 194 -2.79 -1.83 11.12
CA LEU A 194 -2.99 -0.41 10.82
C LEU A 194 -1.69 0.34 10.57
N LYS A 195 -0.55 -0.24 10.96
CA LYS A 195 0.80 0.25 10.67
C LYS A 195 1.74 -0.93 10.47
N ALA A 196 1.89 -1.35 9.22
CA ALA A 196 2.66 -2.53 8.88
C ALA A 196 4.19 -2.29 9.06
N GLU A 197 4.72 -1.16 8.54
CA GLU A 197 6.17 -0.90 8.57
C GLU A 197 6.56 0.53 8.98
N HIS A 198 5.66 1.53 8.86
CA HIS A 198 6.02 2.93 9.14
C HIS A 198 6.02 3.31 10.62
N GLY A 199 5.67 2.39 11.51
CA GLY A 199 5.46 2.66 12.93
C GLY A 199 4.17 3.46 13.18
N THR A 200 3.60 3.35 14.39
CA THR A 200 2.26 3.85 14.71
C THR A 200 2.13 5.38 14.54
N GLY A 201 3.04 6.14 15.14
CA GLY A 201 2.92 7.59 15.13
C GLY A 201 1.69 8.10 15.91
N ARG A 202 1.45 9.41 15.86
CA ARG A 202 0.30 10.05 16.53
C ARG A 202 -1.02 9.77 15.81
N ASN A 203 -0.97 9.63 14.51
CA ASN A 203 -2.15 9.49 13.66
C ASN A 203 -2.90 8.18 13.94
N MET A 204 -2.16 7.09 14.16
CA MET A 204 -2.73 5.77 14.46
C MET A 204 -2.80 5.46 15.95
N ALA A 205 -2.23 6.29 16.83
CA ALA A 205 -2.27 6.09 18.27
C ALA A 205 -3.70 5.86 18.84
N PRO A 206 -4.75 6.55 18.37
CA PRO A 206 -6.13 6.31 18.82
C PRO A 206 -6.66 4.90 18.53
N TYR A 207 -6.07 4.19 17.56
CA TYR A 207 -6.54 2.88 17.07
C TYR A 207 -5.70 1.71 17.56
N VAL A 208 -4.63 1.95 18.34
CA VAL A 208 -3.71 0.90 18.80
C VAL A 208 -4.45 -0.14 19.63
N GLU A 209 -5.34 0.28 20.54
CA GLU A 209 -6.11 -0.66 21.35
C GLU A 209 -7.13 -1.46 20.53
N LEU A 210 -7.66 -0.88 19.44
CA LEU A 210 -8.54 -1.58 18.51
C LEU A 210 -7.81 -2.75 17.81
N GLU A 211 -6.55 -2.55 17.42
CA GLU A 211 -5.74 -3.56 16.75
C GLU A 211 -5.16 -4.61 17.71
N TRP A 212 -4.61 -4.16 18.83
CA TRP A 212 -3.83 -5.02 19.75
C TRP A 212 -4.61 -5.52 20.95
N GLY A 213 -5.83 -5.02 21.13
CA GLY A 213 -6.69 -5.35 22.26
C GLY A 213 -6.22 -4.71 23.59
N PRO A 214 -7.06 -4.80 24.63
CA PRO A 214 -6.78 -4.18 25.92
C PRO A 214 -5.55 -4.76 26.63
N GLU A 215 -5.28 -6.05 26.46
CA GLU A 215 -4.10 -6.71 27.07
C GLU A 215 -2.81 -6.24 26.42
N GLY A 216 -2.76 -6.14 25.07
CA GLY A 216 -1.64 -5.60 24.33
C GLY A 216 -1.36 -4.15 24.70
N MET A 217 -2.40 -3.33 24.77
CA MET A 217 -2.29 -1.93 25.19
C MET A 217 -1.81 -1.79 26.63
N ALA A 218 -2.31 -2.61 27.55
CA ALA A 218 -1.85 -2.63 28.95
C ALA A 218 -0.36 -2.98 29.06
N LEU A 219 0.12 -3.93 28.24
CA LEU A 219 1.55 -4.28 28.18
C LEU A 219 2.39 -3.08 27.66
N MET A 220 1.95 -2.42 26.59
CA MET A 220 2.64 -1.23 26.05
C MET A 220 2.73 -0.10 27.09
N ARG A 221 1.62 0.17 27.83
CA ARG A 221 1.61 1.16 28.92
C ARG A 221 2.57 0.78 30.05
N ARG A 222 2.67 -0.49 30.44
CA ARG A 222 3.62 -0.96 31.45
C ARG A 222 5.07 -0.77 31.03
N ILE A 223 5.40 -1.09 29.77
CA ILE A 223 6.74 -0.87 29.20
C ILE A 223 7.06 0.62 29.21
N LYS A 224 6.12 1.46 28.78
CA LYS A 224 6.26 2.92 28.77
C LYS A 224 6.52 3.45 30.19
N ALA A 225 5.72 3.07 31.17
CA ALA A 225 5.87 3.52 32.55
C ALA A 225 7.19 3.08 33.18
N LEU A 226 7.71 1.90 32.81
CA LEU A 226 8.99 1.40 33.29
C LEU A 226 10.19 2.21 32.74
N LEU A 227 10.16 2.53 31.44
CA LEU A 227 11.27 3.16 30.74
C LEU A 227 11.21 4.70 30.73
N ASP A 228 10.01 5.25 30.86
CA ASP A 228 9.74 6.68 30.86
C ASP A 228 8.68 7.05 31.89
N PRO A 229 9.00 6.93 33.21
CA PRO A 229 8.05 7.19 34.28
C PRO A 229 7.59 8.65 34.35
N GLY A 230 8.33 9.58 33.74
CA GLY A 230 7.97 10.98 33.64
C GLY A 230 7.11 11.33 32.42
N GLY A 231 6.87 10.40 31.51
CA GLY A 231 6.07 10.64 30.29
C GLY A 231 6.66 11.67 29.34
N LEU A 232 7.99 11.82 29.32
CA LEU A 232 8.68 12.88 28.55
C LEU A 232 9.00 12.48 27.11
N LEU A 233 9.13 11.18 26.84
CA LEU A 233 9.57 10.66 25.54
C LEU A 233 8.35 10.44 24.62
N ASN A 234 8.35 11.13 23.48
CA ASN A 234 7.33 10.96 22.42
C ASN A 234 5.87 10.90 22.94
N PRO A 235 5.37 11.92 23.67
CA PRO A 235 4.02 11.91 24.20
C PRO A 235 2.98 11.84 23.07
N GLY A 236 1.95 10.99 23.21
CA GLY A 236 0.90 10.80 22.22
C GLY A 236 1.30 9.91 21.01
N VAL A 237 2.46 9.25 21.06
CA VAL A 237 2.88 8.25 20.08
C VAL A 237 2.65 6.86 20.66
N ILE A 238 1.92 6.00 19.98
CA ILE A 238 1.42 4.68 20.42
C ILE A 238 0.39 4.83 21.56
N ILE A 239 0.72 5.51 22.64
CA ILE A 239 -0.15 5.73 23.80
C ILE A 239 -0.73 7.14 23.69
N ASN A 240 -2.03 7.20 23.53
CA ASN A 240 -2.81 8.42 23.36
C ASN A 240 -3.74 8.58 24.58
N ASP A 241 -3.18 8.99 25.70
CA ASP A 241 -3.92 9.28 26.95
C ASP A 241 -4.14 10.77 27.09
#